data_7337b26c67dc184547c926092d140109
#
_entry.id   7337b26c67dc184547c926092d140109
#
_cell.length_a   1.000
_cell.length_b   1.000
_cell.length_c   1.000
_cell.angle_alpha   90.00
_cell.angle_beta   90.00
_cell.angle_gamma   90.00
#
_symmetry.space_group_name_H-M   'P 1'
#
loop_
_entity.id
_entity.type
_entity.pdbx_description
1 polymer ?
#
loop_
_entity_poly.entity_id
_entity_poly.type
_entity_poly.pdbx_seq_one_letter_code
_entity_poly.pdbx_strand_id
1 'polypeptide(L)' 'MTNITLVLVPGPGARSVQVATGTTLAQFAADHSLNNRQLIVDGEGVPRDQWSSTTLDNATEVFATGTVKGN' A
#
# COMPACT_ATOMS: atom_id res chain seq x y z
N MET A 1 2.55 14.58 -8.40
CA MET A 1 1.76 13.36 -8.18
C MET A 1 2.55 12.14 -8.55
N THR A 2 2.38 11.10 -7.81
CA THR A 2 3.11 9.85 -8.03
C THR A 2 2.15 8.78 -8.52
N ASN A 3 2.53 8.10 -9.59
CA ASN A 3 1.74 6.99 -10.10
C ASN A 3 2.24 5.71 -9.45
N ILE A 4 1.33 4.97 -8.87
CA ILE A 4 1.68 3.74 -8.18
C ILE A 4 0.82 2.62 -8.72
N THR A 5 1.43 1.46 -8.95
CA THR A 5 0.69 0.27 -9.32
C THR A 5 0.26 -0.41 -8.03
N LEU A 6 -1.03 -0.49 -7.80
CA LEU A 6 -1.57 -1.17 -6.63
C LEU A 6 -2.01 -2.56 -7.05
N VAL A 7 -1.45 -3.57 -6.40
CA VAL A 7 -1.78 -4.96 -6.69
C VAL A 7 -2.47 -5.55 -5.48
N LEU A 8 -3.68 -6.04 -5.68
CA LEU A 8 -4.47 -6.67 -4.62
C LEU A 8 -4.44 -8.18 -4.79
N VAL A 9 -4.01 -8.88 -3.76
CA VAL A 9 -3.92 -10.34 -3.80
C VAL A 9 -4.43 -10.90 -2.48
N PRO A 10 -5.52 -11.62 -2.49
CA PRO A 10 -6.44 -11.86 -3.59
C PRO A 10 -7.24 -10.62 -3.89
N GLY A 11 -7.67 -10.48 -5.13
CA GLY A 11 -8.45 -9.32 -5.48
C GLY A 11 -8.45 -9.09 -6.96
N PRO A 12 -8.86 -7.89 -7.38
CA PRO A 12 -9.01 -7.61 -8.82
C PRO A 12 -7.69 -7.48 -9.57
N GLY A 13 -6.56 -7.65 -8.93
CA GLY A 13 -5.30 -7.59 -9.64
C GLY A 13 -4.67 -6.20 -9.57
N ALA A 14 -3.92 -5.85 -10.60
CA ALA A 14 -3.16 -4.62 -10.60
C ALA A 14 -3.94 -3.47 -11.21
N ARG A 15 -3.75 -2.29 -10.66
CA ARG A 15 -4.30 -1.09 -11.26
C ARG A 15 -3.42 0.09 -10.89
N SER A 16 -3.54 1.13 -11.70
CA SER A 16 -2.74 2.33 -11.52
C SER A 16 -3.52 3.33 -10.68
N VAL A 17 -2.87 3.88 -9.67
CA VAL A 17 -3.49 4.92 -8.86
C VAL A 17 -2.51 6.06 -8.71
N GLN A 18 -3.02 7.26 -8.50
CA GLN A 18 -2.20 8.43 -8.29
C GLN A 18 -2.29 8.88 -6.84
N VAL A 19 -1.16 9.25 -6.28
CA VAL A 19 -1.12 9.76 -4.92
C VAL A 19 -0.45 11.12 -4.91
N ALA A 20 -0.90 11.97 -4.01
CA ALA A 20 -0.32 13.28 -3.86
C ALA A 20 1.06 13.19 -3.21
N THR A 21 1.89 14.18 -3.48
CA THR A 21 3.19 14.26 -2.85
C THR A 21 3.03 14.29 -1.34
N GLY A 22 3.84 13.52 -0.65
CA GLY A 22 3.80 13.46 0.81
C GLY A 22 2.79 12.50 1.39
N THR A 23 2.08 11.77 0.52
CA THR A 23 1.12 10.78 1.03
C THR A 23 1.86 9.65 1.74
N THR A 24 1.42 9.34 2.96
CA THR A 24 2.00 8.23 3.69
C THR A 24 1.31 6.94 3.32
N LEU A 25 2.00 5.84 3.62
CA LEU A 25 1.40 4.52 3.40
C LEU A 25 0.15 4.34 4.25
N ALA A 26 0.12 4.91 5.45
CA ALA A 26 -1.05 4.85 6.31
C ALA A 26 -2.24 5.54 5.64
N GLN A 27 -2.01 6.72 5.05
CA GLN A 27 -3.07 7.44 4.36
C GLN A 27 -3.55 6.64 3.14
N PHE A 28 -2.59 6.08 2.39
CA PHE A 28 -2.91 5.28 1.22
C PHE A 28 -3.77 4.07 1.61
N ALA A 29 -3.39 3.41 2.71
CA ALA A 29 -4.15 2.25 3.17
C ALA A 29 -5.57 2.64 3.57
N ALA A 30 -5.72 3.78 4.22
CA ALA A 30 -7.05 4.24 4.61
C ALA A 30 -7.89 4.58 3.38
N ASP A 31 -7.27 5.25 2.40
CA ASP A 31 -7.99 5.66 1.20
C ASP A 31 -8.47 4.48 0.37
N HIS A 32 -7.77 3.37 0.43
CA HIS A 32 -8.09 2.21 -0.39
C HIS A 32 -8.58 1.02 0.42
N SER A 33 -8.90 1.25 1.69
CA SER A 33 -9.46 0.23 2.57
C SER A 33 -8.52 -0.98 2.72
N LEU A 34 -7.25 -0.70 2.90
CA LEU A 34 -6.24 -1.74 2.99
C LEU A 34 -5.76 -1.99 4.42
N ASN A 35 -6.48 -1.47 5.42
CA ASN A 35 -6.01 -1.54 6.80
C ASN A 35 -5.90 -2.95 7.34
N ASN A 36 -6.62 -3.89 6.75
CA ASN A 36 -6.58 -5.28 7.19
C ASN A 36 -5.62 -6.13 6.37
N ARG A 37 -4.82 -5.50 5.53
CA ARG A 37 -3.92 -6.23 4.67
C ARG A 37 -2.49 -5.96 5.04
N GLN A 38 -1.59 -6.80 4.57
CA GLN A 38 -0.17 -6.52 4.67
C GLN A 38 0.26 -5.78 3.43
N LEU A 39 1.11 -4.78 3.60
CA LEU A 39 1.55 -3.95 2.49
C LEU A 39 3.03 -4.15 2.23
N ILE A 40 3.35 -4.32 0.97
CA ILE A 40 4.71 -4.52 0.50
C ILE A 40 4.98 -3.43 -0.52
N VAL A 41 5.93 -2.56 -0.24
CA VAL A 41 6.23 -1.43 -1.11
C VAL A 41 7.52 -1.73 -1.83
N ASP A 42 7.45 -1.80 -3.15
CA ASP A 42 8.62 -2.06 -4.02
C ASP A 42 9.41 -3.27 -3.56
N GLY A 43 8.69 -4.31 -3.14
CA GLY A 43 9.31 -5.56 -2.75
C GLY A 43 9.69 -5.66 -1.28
N GLU A 44 9.45 -4.61 -0.49
CA GLU A 44 9.78 -4.63 0.93
C GLU A 44 8.52 -4.56 1.77
N GLY A 45 8.35 -5.52 2.67
CA GLY A 45 7.23 -5.47 3.59
C GLY A 45 7.39 -4.33 4.58
N VAL A 46 6.31 -3.58 4.82
CA VAL A 46 6.33 -2.45 5.74
C VAL A 46 5.44 -2.78 6.92
N PRO A 47 6.00 -2.88 8.13
CA PRO A 47 5.20 -3.14 9.32
C PRO A 47 4.16 -2.05 9.52
N ARG A 48 3.03 -2.44 10.07
CA ARG A 48 1.94 -1.50 10.25
C ARG A 48 2.35 -0.26 11.06
N ASP A 49 3.19 -0.43 12.05
CA ASP A 49 3.59 0.69 12.89
C ASP A 49 4.52 1.67 12.17
N GLN A 50 4.95 1.33 10.97
CA GLN A 50 5.76 2.24 10.17
C GLN A 50 5.00 2.85 9.02
N TRP A 51 3.74 2.52 8.86
CA TRP A 51 2.96 3.06 7.75
C TRP A 51 2.87 4.58 7.79
N SER A 52 2.72 5.14 8.98
CA SER A 52 2.56 6.59 9.09
C SER A 52 3.84 7.36 8.85
N SER A 53 4.98 6.69 8.90
CA SER A 53 6.26 7.33 8.64
C SER A 53 6.84 6.97 7.28
N THR A 54 6.13 6.17 6.50
CA THR A 54 6.57 5.76 5.17
C THR A 54 5.81 6.55 4.13
N THR A 55 6.51 7.36 3.34
CA THR A 55 5.86 8.10 2.26
C THR A 55 5.99 7.32 0.96
N LEU A 56 5.11 7.64 0.03
CA LEU A 56 5.07 6.95 -1.25
C LEU A 56 5.67 7.77 -2.38
N ASP A 57 6.42 8.81 -2.06
CA ASP A 57 6.92 9.72 -3.06
C ASP A 57 7.82 9.05 -4.09
N ASN A 58 8.59 8.06 -3.65
CA ASN A 58 9.51 7.36 -4.54
C ASN A 58 9.07 5.94 -4.82
N ALA A 59 7.87 5.59 -4.42
CA ALA A 59 7.38 4.22 -4.61
C ALA A 59 6.81 4.04 -6.01
N THR A 60 6.92 2.83 -6.55
CA THR A 60 6.34 2.52 -7.84
C THR A 60 5.25 1.46 -7.74
N GLU A 61 5.29 0.63 -6.70
CA GLU A 61 4.34 -0.47 -6.60
C GLU A 61 4.02 -0.76 -5.15
N VAL A 62 2.76 -1.03 -4.88
CA VAL A 62 2.32 -1.46 -3.55
C VAL A 62 1.53 -2.75 -3.73
N PHE A 63 2.01 -3.81 -3.08
CA PHE A 63 1.27 -5.07 -3.02
C PHE A 63 0.47 -5.08 -1.73
N ALA A 64 -0.81 -5.30 -1.85
CA ALA A 64 -1.68 -5.48 -0.68
C ALA A 64 -2.10 -6.93 -0.66
N THR A 65 -1.51 -7.71 0.22
CA THR A 65 -1.81 -9.13 0.29
C THR A 65 -3.03 -9.35 1.17
N GLY A 66 -3.49 -10.58 1.21
CA GLY A 66 -4.66 -10.90 1.99
C GLY A 66 -4.46 -10.70 3.47
N THR A 67 -5.56 -10.69 4.19
CA THR A 67 -5.54 -10.52 5.63
C THR A 67 -4.75 -11.64 6.27
N VAL A 68 -3.93 -11.29 7.24
CA VAL A 68 -3.22 -12.31 8.00
C VAL A 68 -4.25 -13.05 8.83
N LYS A 69 -4.18 -14.37 8.71
CA LYS A 69 -5.10 -15.13 9.48
C LYS A 69 -4.69 -15.20 10.86
N GLY A 70 -5.14 -14.85 11.52
CA GLY A 70 -4.73 -14.99 12.77
C GLY A 70 -5.77 -14.83 13.46
N ASN A 71 -5.69 -14.74 12.87
CA ASN A 71 -6.43 -14.19 13.05
C ASN A 71 -7.14 -14.31 12.97
#